data_7a8b5a6edc03a19cd85a92aaec1b4b2e
#
_entry.id   7a8b5a6edc03a19cd85a92aaec1b4b2e
#
_cell.length_a   1.000
_cell.length_b   1.000
_cell.length_c   1.000
_cell.angle_alpha   90.00
_cell.angle_beta   90.00
_cell.angle_gamma   90.00
#
_symmetry.space_group_name_H-M   'P 1'
#
loop_
_entity.id
_entity.type
_entity.pdbx_description
1 polymer ?
#
loop_
_entity_poly.entity_id
_entity_poly.type
_entity_poly.pdbx_seq_one_letter_code
_entity_poly.pdbx_strand_id
1 'polypeptide(L)'
;MKHPYSLLPLAALCLAGYFLTLMLVRMKVLSLSAHRKIWNSLLLVTFLVTGILGIILVINLNYRLEWTWIKTALRWHVHFGIGMVAIAAFHLSWHLNYYLQIFTANSTEKITKPEQAKQSMYQKLSDPEVKAYSFLLGYLTLQVQLVFLRQFLNLFNGNELIIGCVLFVWMLITGLGATAGRKFAGLTKTSPLSSAFALLSLLPLVFYPLSYFFRVVLFPPGTMPGLVASLLFIAGILFPFCFLSGIAFTQIIRNLPEQSRIQASQVYAWETLGALTAGLLYTFLLSHFLNTLFILTFPGVLILWLCARTASPEKIRIYRTGFGLLLATSLILAIYGLKTETLMAQWQYPGQNILLFHETPYGRFILTEQAGQKSIISNGKVRINNVFKK
;
A
#
# COMPACT_ATOMS: atom_id res chain seq x y z
N MET A 1 28.20 14.32 -26.01
CA MET A 1 27.82 13.09 -25.27
C MET A 1 26.65 12.43 -26.00
N LYS A 2 26.79 11.20 -26.49
CA LYS A 2 25.65 10.47 -27.06
C LYS A 2 24.76 10.02 -25.90
N HIS A 3 23.55 10.54 -25.80
CA HIS A 3 22.58 10.10 -24.79
C HIS A 3 22.27 8.62 -25.04
N PRO A 4 22.36 7.74 -24.03
CA PRO A 4 22.17 6.30 -24.19
C PRO A 4 20.73 5.92 -24.54
N TYR A 5 19.76 6.82 -24.30
CA TYR A 5 18.32 6.61 -24.52
C TYR A 5 17.71 7.74 -25.34
N SER A 6 16.79 7.37 -26.25
CA SER A 6 16.15 8.29 -27.19
C SER A 6 14.90 8.95 -26.60
N LEU A 7 15.05 9.71 -25.49
CA LEU A 7 13.92 10.33 -24.80
C LEU A 7 13.13 11.29 -25.72
N LEU A 8 13.82 12.31 -26.27
CA LEU A 8 13.20 13.34 -27.10
C LEU A 8 12.60 12.79 -28.40
N PRO A 9 13.31 11.93 -29.18
CA PRO A 9 12.72 11.35 -30.40
C PRO A 9 11.49 10.51 -30.13
N LEU A 10 11.45 9.69 -29.08
CA LEU A 10 10.28 8.88 -28.75
C LEU A 10 9.11 9.73 -28.28
N ALA A 11 9.36 10.72 -27.42
CA ALA A 11 8.31 11.64 -27.00
C ALA A 11 7.74 12.43 -28.19
N ALA A 12 8.59 12.93 -29.09
CA ALA A 12 8.17 13.62 -30.31
C ALA A 12 7.35 12.71 -31.23
N LEU A 13 7.73 11.45 -31.39
CA LEU A 13 6.99 10.45 -32.18
C LEU A 13 5.59 10.21 -31.58
N CYS A 14 5.47 10.05 -30.26
CA CYS A 14 4.21 9.88 -29.58
C CYS A 14 3.31 11.12 -29.76
N LEU A 15 3.87 12.33 -29.60
CA LEU A 15 3.16 13.59 -29.82
C LEU A 15 2.67 13.71 -31.27
N ALA A 16 3.53 13.48 -32.25
CA ALA A 16 3.17 13.55 -33.67
C ALA A 16 2.05 12.55 -34.00
N GLY A 17 2.15 11.30 -33.54
CA GLY A 17 1.12 10.28 -33.72
C GLY A 17 -0.22 10.69 -33.07
N TYR A 18 -0.16 11.26 -31.86
CA TYR A 18 -1.35 11.74 -31.16
C TYR A 18 -2.06 12.85 -31.94
N PHE A 19 -1.32 13.87 -32.37
CA PHE A 19 -1.89 14.97 -33.15
C PHE A 19 -2.39 14.51 -34.51
N LEU A 20 -1.71 13.58 -35.17
CA LEU A 20 -2.15 13.00 -36.44
C LEU A 20 -3.53 12.30 -36.27
N THR A 21 -3.65 11.42 -35.27
CA THR A 21 -4.90 10.72 -35.02
C THR A 21 -6.02 11.67 -34.58
N LEU A 22 -5.69 12.74 -33.86
CA LEU A 22 -6.65 13.79 -33.49
C LEU A 22 -7.10 14.60 -34.71
N MET A 23 -6.20 14.88 -35.67
CA MET A 23 -6.51 15.52 -36.93
C MET A 23 -7.47 14.65 -37.77
N LEU A 24 -7.25 13.33 -37.81
CA LEU A 24 -8.18 12.40 -38.49
C LEU A 24 -9.58 12.41 -37.84
N VAL A 25 -9.66 12.60 -36.52
CA VAL A 25 -10.94 12.77 -35.83
C VAL A 25 -11.63 14.08 -36.29
N ARG A 26 -10.91 15.19 -36.39
CA ARG A 26 -11.44 16.46 -36.87
C ARG A 26 -11.91 16.37 -38.31
N MET A 27 -11.21 15.61 -39.13
CA MET A 27 -11.61 15.35 -40.56
C MET A 27 -12.76 14.33 -40.67
N LYS A 28 -13.32 13.84 -39.56
CA LYS A 28 -14.37 12.81 -39.48
C LYS A 28 -14.01 11.47 -40.13
N VAL A 29 -12.71 11.20 -40.36
CA VAL A 29 -12.21 9.92 -40.87
C VAL A 29 -12.17 8.90 -39.73
N LEU A 30 -11.88 9.35 -38.52
CA LEU A 30 -11.79 8.50 -37.32
C LEU A 30 -12.80 9.01 -36.27
N SER A 31 -13.50 8.09 -35.58
CA SER A 31 -14.34 8.47 -34.44
C SER A 31 -13.47 8.77 -33.18
N LEU A 32 -13.94 9.69 -32.34
CA LEU A 32 -13.26 10.01 -31.07
C LEU A 32 -13.11 8.78 -30.17
N SER A 33 -14.11 7.88 -30.19
CA SER A 33 -14.06 6.60 -29.47
C SER A 33 -12.95 5.69 -30.00
N ALA A 34 -12.79 5.60 -31.32
CA ALA A 34 -11.72 4.80 -31.93
C ALA A 34 -10.34 5.40 -31.62
N HIS A 35 -10.17 6.72 -31.69
CA HIS A 35 -8.93 7.40 -31.28
C HIS A 35 -8.55 7.04 -29.83
N ARG A 36 -9.49 7.17 -28.90
CA ARG A 36 -9.23 6.80 -27.48
C ARG A 36 -8.91 5.32 -27.31
N LYS A 37 -9.58 4.41 -28.03
CA LYS A 37 -9.29 2.97 -27.98
C LYS A 37 -7.88 2.66 -28.47
N ILE A 38 -7.42 3.29 -29.56
CA ILE A 38 -6.05 3.12 -30.08
C ILE A 38 -5.02 3.49 -29.02
N TRP A 39 -5.15 4.68 -28.42
CA TRP A 39 -4.18 5.16 -27.43
C TRP A 39 -4.23 4.37 -26.11
N ASN A 40 -5.41 3.92 -25.66
CA ASN A 40 -5.53 3.03 -24.51
C ASN A 40 -4.93 1.65 -24.76
N SER A 41 -5.08 1.10 -25.99
CA SER A 41 -4.43 -0.16 -26.36
C SER A 41 -2.91 -0.02 -26.41
N LEU A 42 -2.39 1.07 -26.96
CA LEU A 42 -0.96 1.37 -26.95
C LEU A 42 -0.43 1.54 -25.51
N LEU A 43 -1.18 2.18 -24.62
CA LEU A 43 -0.84 2.29 -23.21
C LEU A 43 -0.74 0.91 -22.56
N LEU A 44 -1.73 0.06 -22.79
CA LEU A 44 -1.73 -1.31 -22.27
C LEU A 44 -0.52 -2.12 -22.78
N VAL A 45 -0.24 -2.06 -24.08
CA VAL A 45 0.90 -2.79 -24.69
C VAL A 45 2.22 -2.29 -24.10
N THR A 46 2.43 -0.98 -24.02
CA THR A 46 3.67 -0.42 -23.47
C THR A 46 3.82 -0.76 -22.00
N PHE A 47 2.74 -0.75 -21.22
CA PHE A 47 2.71 -1.18 -19.82
C PHE A 47 3.10 -2.66 -19.67
N LEU A 48 2.47 -3.56 -20.44
CA LEU A 48 2.75 -4.99 -20.36
C LEU A 48 4.21 -5.31 -20.75
N VAL A 49 4.70 -4.72 -21.85
CA VAL A 49 6.10 -4.95 -22.28
C VAL A 49 7.09 -4.43 -21.24
N THR A 50 6.86 -3.21 -20.73
CA THR A 50 7.71 -2.65 -19.66
C THR A 50 7.66 -3.52 -18.41
N GLY A 51 6.48 -3.97 -18.00
CA GLY A 51 6.31 -4.82 -16.82
C GLY A 51 7.02 -6.17 -16.97
N ILE A 52 6.82 -6.86 -18.08
CA ILE A 52 7.47 -8.16 -18.35
C ILE A 52 9.00 -8.02 -18.39
N LEU A 53 9.52 -7.02 -19.12
CA LEU A 53 10.96 -6.78 -19.19
C LEU A 53 11.51 -6.38 -17.81
N GLY A 54 10.77 -5.61 -17.02
CA GLY A 54 11.14 -5.27 -15.64
C GLY A 54 11.28 -6.51 -14.76
N ILE A 55 10.32 -7.45 -14.83
CA ILE A 55 10.38 -8.72 -14.11
C ILE A 55 11.61 -9.54 -14.54
N ILE A 56 11.87 -9.64 -15.84
CA ILE A 56 13.04 -10.34 -16.38
C ILE A 56 14.34 -9.73 -15.83
N LEU A 57 14.46 -8.40 -15.82
CA LEU A 57 15.62 -7.69 -15.28
C LEU A 57 15.82 -7.97 -13.79
N VAL A 58 14.73 -7.98 -13.01
CA VAL A 58 14.76 -8.30 -11.58
C VAL A 58 15.20 -9.74 -11.35
N ILE A 59 14.68 -10.70 -12.11
CA ILE A 59 15.08 -12.10 -12.02
C ILE A 59 16.58 -12.24 -12.34
N ASN A 60 17.05 -11.65 -13.42
CA ASN A 60 18.46 -11.70 -13.79
C ASN A 60 19.36 -11.11 -12.69
N LEU A 61 18.97 -9.98 -12.10
CA LEU A 61 19.71 -9.32 -11.03
C LEU A 61 19.76 -10.17 -9.74
N ASN A 62 18.63 -10.74 -9.33
CA ASN A 62 18.53 -11.50 -8.07
C ASN A 62 19.26 -12.85 -8.15
N TYR A 63 19.15 -13.53 -9.28
CA TYR A 63 19.75 -14.87 -9.45
C TYR A 63 21.12 -14.83 -10.13
N ARG A 64 21.64 -13.62 -10.45
CA ARG A 64 22.92 -13.41 -11.14
C ARG A 64 23.03 -14.25 -12.43
N LEU A 65 21.92 -14.30 -13.17
CA LEU A 65 21.87 -15.02 -14.43
C LEU A 65 22.61 -14.18 -15.48
N GLU A 66 23.78 -14.62 -15.91
CA GLU A 66 24.65 -13.89 -16.87
C GLU A 66 24.10 -13.98 -18.32
N TRP A 67 22.84 -13.57 -18.52
CA TRP A 67 22.22 -13.58 -19.83
C TRP A 67 22.85 -12.52 -20.74
N THR A 68 23.33 -12.95 -21.88
CA THR A 68 24.04 -12.08 -22.88
C THR A 68 23.15 -10.96 -23.42
N TRP A 69 21.84 -11.19 -23.51
CA TRP A 69 20.84 -10.25 -24.03
C TRP A 69 20.27 -9.27 -23.00
N ILE A 70 20.68 -9.34 -21.74
CA ILE A 70 20.09 -8.51 -20.66
C ILE A 70 20.26 -7.01 -20.91
N LYS A 71 21.38 -6.57 -21.52
CA LYS A 71 21.60 -5.16 -21.88
C LYS A 71 20.58 -4.68 -22.93
N THR A 72 20.17 -5.57 -23.83
CA THR A 72 19.14 -5.30 -24.83
C THR A 72 17.76 -5.23 -24.17
N ALA A 73 17.44 -6.14 -23.26
CA ALA A 73 16.21 -6.10 -22.47
C ALA A 73 16.08 -4.79 -21.66
N LEU A 74 17.16 -4.35 -21.02
CA LEU A 74 17.19 -3.07 -20.29
C LEU A 74 16.91 -1.89 -21.23
N ARG A 75 17.52 -1.88 -22.42
CA ARG A 75 17.30 -0.82 -23.41
C ARG A 75 15.82 -0.76 -23.84
N TRP A 76 15.22 -1.92 -24.14
CA TRP A 76 13.81 -2.01 -24.50
C TRP A 76 12.90 -1.61 -23.35
N HIS A 77 13.17 -2.06 -22.12
CA HIS A 77 12.42 -1.66 -20.92
C HIS A 77 12.36 -0.14 -20.77
N VAL A 78 13.48 0.54 -20.93
CA VAL A 78 13.54 2.01 -20.85
C VAL A 78 12.79 2.68 -22.01
N HIS A 79 12.94 2.22 -23.24
CA HIS A 79 12.25 2.81 -24.40
C HIS A 79 10.72 2.65 -24.30
N PHE A 80 10.23 1.45 -23.93
CA PHE A 80 8.80 1.24 -23.69
C PHE A 80 8.29 2.03 -22.50
N GLY A 81 9.09 2.18 -21.45
CA GLY A 81 8.78 3.02 -20.29
C GLY A 81 8.61 4.51 -20.67
N ILE A 82 9.49 5.05 -21.50
CA ILE A 82 9.39 6.43 -22.02
C ILE A 82 8.08 6.59 -22.83
N GLY A 83 7.81 5.66 -23.74
CA GLY A 83 6.57 5.65 -24.53
C GLY A 83 5.32 5.57 -23.65
N MET A 84 5.34 4.69 -22.65
CA MET A 84 4.26 4.53 -21.69
C MET A 84 3.95 5.83 -20.94
N VAL A 85 4.98 6.53 -20.43
CA VAL A 85 4.80 7.82 -19.72
C VAL A 85 4.21 8.89 -20.64
N ALA A 86 4.69 8.99 -21.88
CA ALA A 86 4.16 9.93 -22.86
C ALA A 86 2.67 9.67 -23.18
N ILE A 87 2.30 8.40 -23.37
CA ILE A 87 0.91 8.01 -23.66
C ILE A 87 0.02 8.18 -22.42
N ALA A 88 0.55 7.86 -21.23
CA ALA A 88 -0.17 8.07 -19.97
C ALA A 88 -0.53 9.55 -19.74
N ALA A 89 0.34 10.48 -20.15
CA ALA A 89 0.05 11.92 -20.09
C ALA A 89 -1.17 12.30 -20.98
N PHE A 90 -1.31 11.71 -22.16
CA PHE A 90 -2.51 11.92 -23.01
C PHE A 90 -3.75 11.32 -22.36
N HIS A 91 -3.64 10.10 -21.82
CA HIS A 91 -4.75 9.45 -21.11
C HIS A 91 -5.22 10.30 -19.92
N LEU A 92 -4.27 10.81 -19.13
CA LEU A 92 -4.56 11.69 -18.00
C LEU A 92 -5.26 12.98 -18.44
N SER A 93 -4.83 13.58 -19.56
CA SER A 93 -5.43 14.82 -20.06
C SER A 93 -6.92 14.67 -20.43
N TRP A 94 -7.36 13.50 -20.89
CA TRP A 94 -8.77 13.22 -21.17
C TRP A 94 -9.64 13.18 -19.92
N HIS A 95 -9.03 12.88 -18.78
CA HIS A 95 -9.69 12.75 -17.50
C HIS A 95 -9.44 13.97 -16.59
N LEU A 96 -8.79 15.02 -17.10
CA LEU A 96 -8.44 16.20 -16.30
C LEU A 96 -9.68 16.84 -15.65
N ASN A 97 -10.78 16.97 -16.40
CA ASN A 97 -12.04 17.47 -15.86
C ASN A 97 -12.61 16.61 -14.74
N TYR A 98 -12.45 15.28 -14.85
CA TYR A 98 -12.82 14.35 -13.78
C TYR A 98 -12.02 14.63 -12.50
N TYR A 99 -10.70 14.79 -12.61
CA TYR A 99 -9.86 15.12 -11.46
C TYR A 99 -10.16 16.52 -10.89
N LEU A 100 -10.40 17.50 -11.75
CA LEU A 100 -10.78 18.85 -11.31
C LEU A 100 -12.15 18.85 -10.61
N GLN A 101 -13.10 18.05 -11.06
CA GLN A 101 -14.41 17.91 -10.43
C GLN A 101 -14.37 17.23 -9.05
N ILE A 102 -13.33 16.47 -8.74
CA ILE A 102 -13.11 15.92 -7.40
C ILE A 102 -12.99 17.04 -6.36
N PHE A 103 -12.38 18.15 -6.74
CA PHE A 103 -12.16 19.31 -5.88
C PHE A 103 -13.29 20.35 -5.95
N THR A 104 -14.05 20.37 -7.03
CA THR A 104 -15.18 21.29 -7.22
C THR A 104 -16.50 20.56 -6.98
N ALA A 105 -17.09 20.75 -5.80
CA ALA A 105 -18.30 20.04 -5.35
C ALA A 105 -19.60 20.53 -6.02
N ASN A 106 -19.68 20.57 -7.37
CA ASN A 106 -20.90 20.89 -8.08
C ASN A 106 -21.04 20.00 -9.32
N SER A 107 -21.53 18.78 -9.12
CA SER A 107 -21.94 17.92 -10.23
C SER A 107 -23.36 17.44 -10.01
N THR A 108 -24.30 18.17 -10.61
CA THR A 108 -25.71 17.76 -10.74
C THR A 108 -25.84 16.87 -11.98
N GLU A 109 -25.30 15.67 -11.95
CA GLU A 109 -25.66 14.63 -12.90
C GLU A 109 -26.51 13.58 -12.19
N LYS A 110 -27.81 13.56 -12.52
CA LYS A 110 -28.73 12.50 -12.15
C LYS A 110 -28.33 11.22 -12.88
N ILE A 111 -27.57 10.36 -12.19
CA ILE A 111 -27.40 8.99 -12.62
C ILE A 111 -28.73 8.26 -12.32
N THR A 112 -29.42 7.82 -13.38
CA THR A 112 -30.54 6.87 -13.30
C THR A 112 -30.12 5.65 -12.49
N LYS A 113 -30.75 5.46 -11.35
CA LYS A 113 -30.50 4.38 -10.40
C LYS A 113 -30.90 3.03 -11.01
N PRO A 114 -30.12 1.96 -10.82
CA PRO A 114 -30.64 0.61 -10.97
C PRO A 114 -31.65 0.34 -9.87
N GLU A 115 -32.67 -0.38 -10.24
CA GLU A 115 -33.85 -0.80 -9.52
C GLU A 115 -33.62 -1.26 -8.07
N GLN A 116 -34.53 -0.87 -7.22
CA GLN A 116 -34.71 -1.10 -5.80
C GLN A 116 -34.17 -2.42 -5.27
N ALA A 117 -33.02 -2.41 -4.64
CA ALA A 117 -32.64 -3.43 -3.66
C ALA A 117 -33.27 -3.04 -2.30
N LYS A 118 -34.01 -3.99 -1.73
CA LYS A 118 -34.74 -3.93 -0.45
C LYS A 118 -34.07 -3.02 0.58
N GLN A 119 -34.85 -2.07 1.12
CA GLN A 119 -34.50 -1.19 2.22
C GLN A 119 -33.80 -1.98 3.35
N SER A 120 -32.50 -1.83 3.47
CA SER A 120 -31.75 -2.39 4.58
C SER A 120 -31.86 -1.40 5.75
N MET A 121 -32.20 -1.92 6.92
CA MET A 121 -32.36 -1.23 8.19
C MET A 121 -31.00 -0.79 8.79
N TYR A 122 -30.07 -0.32 7.94
CA TYR A 122 -28.75 0.13 8.34
C TYR A 122 -28.76 1.64 8.56
N GLN A 123 -28.11 2.07 9.62
CA GLN A 123 -27.84 3.49 9.86
C GLN A 123 -26.93 4.00 8.73
N LYS A 124 -27.50 4.78 7.81
CA LYS A 124 -26.76 5.36 6.69
C LYS A 124 -25.81 6.42 7.24
N LEU A 125 -24.58 6.43 6.73
CA LEU A 125 -23.55 7.41 7.09
C LEU A 125 -23.94 8.81 6.57
N SER A 126 -23.62 9.86 7.30
CA SER A 126 -23.66 11.23 6.76
C SER A 126 -22.49 11.49 5.81
N ASP A 127 -22.63 12.48 4.91
CA ASP A 127 -21.57 12.85 3.98
C ASP A 127 -20.21 13.15 4.65
N PRO A 128 -20.13 13.87 5.79
CA PRO A 128 -18.88 14.05 6.52
C PRO A 128 -18.27 12.74 7.05
N GLU A 129 -19.10 11.82 7.51
CA GLU A 129 -18.65 10.51 8.01
C GLU A 129 -18.09 9.65 6.88
N VAL A 130 -18.72 9.65 5.70
CA VAL A 130 -18.21 8.96 4.51
C VAL A 130 -16.81 9.47 4.15
N LYS A 131 -16.64 10.81 4.11
CA LYS A 131 -15.32 11.41 3.83
C LYS A 131 -14.28 11.03 4.88
N ALA A 132 -14.65 11.08 6.16
CA ALA A 132 -13.75 10.74 7.26
C ALA A 132 -13.33 9.26 7.24
N TYR A 133 -14.27 8.33 7.06
CA TYR A 133 -13.96 6.91 6.94
C TYR A 133 -13.11 6.60 5.74
N SER A 134 -13.39 7.21 4.58
CA SER A 134 -12.60 7.03 3.36
C SER A 134 -11.17 7.54 3.55
N PHE A 135 -11.01 8.75 4.07
CA PHE A 135 -9.69 9.33 4.34
C PHE A 135 -8.88 8.49 5.33
N LEU A 136 -9.49 8.10 6.46
CA LEU A 136 -8.80 7.29 7.47
C LEU A 136 -8.47 5.89 6.97
N LEU A 137 -9.29 5.30 6.09
CA LEU A 137 -8.97 4.02 5.45
C LEU A 137 -7.69 4.15 4.61
N GLY A 138 -7.64 5.14 3.71
CA GLY A 138 -6.46 5.38 2.88
C GLY A 138 -5.21 5.70 3.71
N TYR A 139 -5.35 6.54 4.73
CA TYR A 139 -4.27 6.87 5.64
C TYR A 139 -3.72 5.61 6.34
N LEU A 140 -4.60 4.81 6.96
CA LEU A 140 -4.20 3.59 7.67
C LEU A 140 -3.57 2.57 6.71
N THR A 141 -4.20 2.32 5.55
CA THR A 141 -3.75 1.28 4.62
C THR A 141 -2.35 1.59 4.09
N LEU A 142 -2.09 2.81 3.62
CA LEU A 142 -0.76 3.15 3.12
C LEU A 142 0.29 3.18 4.24
N GLN A 143 -0.05 3.70 5.41
CA GLN A 143 0.89 3.71 6.53
C GLN A 143 1.29 2.30 6.96
N VAL A 144 0.33 1.38 7.09
CA VAL A 144 0.58 -0.03 7.39
C VAL A 144 1.41 -0.68 6.28
N GLN A 145 1.10 -0.40 5.01
CA GLN A 145 1.85 -0.90 3.87
C GLN A 145 3.33 -0.50 3.93
N LEU A 146 3.62 0.77 4.20
CA LEU A 146 5.00 1.27 4.30
C LEU A 146 5.77 0.64 5.47
N VAL A 147 5.11 0.50 6.63
CA VAL A 147 5.71 -0.15 7.80
C VAL A 147 6.01 -1.61 7.52
N PHE A 148 5.06 -2.38 6.99
CA PHE A 148 5.28 -3.80 6.70
C PHE A 148 6.27 -4.02 5.55
N LEU A 149 6.30 -3.13 4.55
CA LEU A 149 7.30 -3.17 3.49
C LEU A 149 8.72 -3.08 4.10
N ARG A 150 8.96 -2.11 4.98
CA ARG A 150 10.23 -1.99 5.70
C ARG A 150 10.51 -3.21 6.57
N GLN A 151 9.50 -3.68 7.29
CA GLN A 151 9.65 -4.86 8.14
C GLN A 151 10.07 -6.09 7.33
N PHE A 152 9.42 -6.38 6.21
CA PHE A 152 9.79 -7.51 5.36
C PHE A 152 11.16 -7.34 4.72
N LEU A 153 11.56 -6.13 4.33
CA LEU A 153 12.93 -5.88 3.88
C LEU A 153 13.95 -6.22 4.97
N ASN A 154 13.67 -5.88 6.24
CA ASN A 154 14.53 -6.24 7.35
C ASN A 154 14.55 -7.75 7.63
N LEU A 155 13.38 -8.42 7.55
CA LEU A 155 13.26 -9.87 7.79
C LEU A 155 13.90 -10.72 6.68
N PHE A 156 13.98 -10.20 5.45
CA PHE A 156 14.49 -10.91 4.27
C PHE A 156 15.78 -10.28 3.70
N ASN A 157 16.65 -9.79 4.59
CA ASN A 157 18.00 -9.35 4.28
C ASN A 157 18.09 -8.26 3.19
N GLY A 158 17.13 -7.35 3.12
CA GLY A 158 17.12 -6.24 2.18
C GLY A 158 16.98 -6.66 0.71
N ASN A 159 16.34 -7.79 0.42
CA ASN A 159 16.12 -8.25 -0.94
C ASN A 159 15.02 -7.41 -1.62
N GLU A 160 15.37 -6.73 -2.70
CA GLU A 160 14.44 -5.85 -3.44
C GLU A 160 13.25 -6.60 -4.05
N LEU A 161 13.39 -7.90 -4.35
CA LEU A 161 12.28 -8.72 -4.85
C LEU A 161 11.11 -8.78 -3.85
N ILE A 162 11.40 -8.64 -2.55
CA ILE A 162 10.38 -8.59 -1.49
C ILE A 162 9.44 -7.39 -1.68
N ILE A 163 9.92 -6.28 -2.23
CA ILE A 163 9.07 -5.12 -2.55
C ILE A 163 7.96 -5.53 -3.52
N GLY A 164 8.36 -6.20 -4.62
CA GLY A 164 7.39 -6.72 -5.60
C GLY A 164 6.42 -7.73 -5.01
N CYS A 165 6.89 -8.65 -4.15
CA CYS A 165 6.05 -9.62 -3.46
C CYS A 165 5.02 -8.94 -2.55
N VAL A 166 5.44 -7.97 -1.75
CA VAL A 166 4.54 -7.22 -0.85
C VAL A 166 3.47 -6.48 -1.65
N LEU A 167 3.84 -5.75 -2.70
CA LEU A 167 2.90 -5.00 -3.52
C LEU A 167 1.91 -5.93 -4.25
N PHE A 168 2.41 -7.03 -4.83
CA PHE A 168 1.57 -8.05 -5.47
C PHE A 168 0.55 -8.64 -4.51
N VAL A 169 1.01 -9.13 -3.35
CA VAL A 169 0.15 -9.71 -2.31
C VAL A 169 -0.88 -8.69 -1.82
N TRP A 170 -0.44 -7.46 -1.57
CA TRP A 170 -1.31 -6.37 -1.12
C TRP A 170 -2.47 -6.14 -2.10
N MET A 171 -2.15 -5.91 -3.37
CA MET A 171 -3.16 -5.66 -4.41
C MET A 171 -4.10 -6.86 -4.60
N LEU A 172 -3.54 -8.07 -4.65
CA LEU A 172 -4.31 -9.30 -4.86
C LEU A 172 -5.31 -9.51 -3.72
N ILE A 173 -4.84 -9.49 -2.48
CA ILE A 173 -5.68 -9.80 -1.31
C ILE A 173 -6.70 -8.69 -1.06
N THR A 174 -6.33 -7.41 -1.23
CA THR A 174 -7.28 -6.29 -1.12
C THR A 174 -8.37 -6.40 -2.20
N GLY A 175 -8.00 -6.75 -3.43
CA GLY A 175 -8.96 -7.00 -4.52
C GLY A 175 -9.91 -8.16 -4.21
N LEU A 176 -9.41 -9.28 -3.66
CA LEU A 176 -10.24 -10.39 -3.19
C LEU A 176 -11.17 -9.95 -2.06
N GLY A 177 -10.68 -9.17 -1.10
CA GLY A 177 -11.49 -8.60 -0.03
C GLY A 177 -12.61 -7.69 -0.57
N ALA A 178 -12.33 -6.84 -1.54
CA ALA A 178 -13.33 -5.98 -2.17
C ALA A 178 -14.42 -6.79 -2.91
N THR A 179 -14.05 -7.89 -3.59
CA THR A 179 -15.02 -8.79 -4.23
C THR A 179 -15.86 -9.55 -3.21
N ALA A 180 -15.25 -10.00 -2.11
CA ALA A 180 -15.94 -10.63 -1.00
C ALA A 180 -16.93 -9.67 -0.33
N GLY A 181 -16.52 -8.41 -0.09
CA GLY A 181 -17.36 -7.36 0.50
C GLY A 181 -18.65 -7.10 -0.29
N ARG A 182 -18.64 -7.30 -1.61
CA ARG A 182 -19.86 -7.24 -2.44
C ARG A 182 -20.81 -8.42 -2.20
N LYS A 183 -20.27 -9.63 -1.99
CA LYS A 183 -21.06 -10.87 -1.82
C LYS A 183 -21.64 -11.00 -0.40
N PHE A 184 -20.86 -10.69 0.62
CA PHE A 184 -21.23 -10.92 2.02
C PHE A 184 -22.10 -9.84 2.67
N ALA A 185 -22.47 -8.83 1.93
CA ALA A 185 -23.21 -7.70 2.44
C ALA A 185 -24.65 -7.96 2.91
N GLY A 186 -25.19 -9.14 2.66
CA GLY A 186 -26.53 -9.56 3.12
C GLY A 186 -26.56 -10.30 4.48
N LEU A 187 -25.39 -10.65 5.01
CA LEU A 187 -25.29 -11.60 6.13
C LEU A 187 -25.24 -10.95 7.53
N THR A 188 -25.05 -9.63 7.64
CA THR A 188 -24.93 -8.99 8.96
C THR A 188 -25.97 -7.90 9.15
N LYS A 189 -26.85 -8.10 10.14
CA LYS A 189 -27.92 -7.17 10.55
C LYS A 189 -27.45 -5.97 11.41
N THR A 190 -26.17 -5.90 11.77
CA THR A 190 -25.61 -4.84 12.62
C THR A 190 -24.54 -4.05 11.86
N SER A 191 -24.35 -2.76 12.15
CA SER A 191 -23.42 -1.85 11.44
C SER A 191 -22.02 -2.50 11.24
N PRO A 192 -21.75 -3.14 10.10
CA PRO A 192 -20.52 -3.90 9.93
C PRO A 192 -19.30 -2.99 9.73
N LEU A 193 -19.54 -1.72 9.35
CA LEU A 193 -18.48 -0.77 9.03
C LEU A 193 -17.63 -0.43 10.25
N SER A 194 -18.25 0.02 11.35
CA SER A 194 -17.50 0.40 12.56
C SER A 194 -16.72 -0.78 13.15
N SER A 195 -17.28 -2.00 13.10
CA SER A 195 -16.57 -3.19 13.58
C SER A 195 -15.42 -3.59 12.66
N ALA A 196 -15.57 -3.46 11.35
CA ALA A 196 -14.47 -3.68 10.40
C ALA A 196 -13.32 -2.69 10.62
N PHE A 197 -13.64 -1.42 10.81
CA PHE A 197 -12.64 -0.39 11.09
C PHE A 197 -11.97 -0.56 12.45
N ALA A 198 -12.72 -0.92 13.50
CA ALA A 198 -12.15 -1.22 14.81
C ALA A 198 -11.19 -2.40 14.73
N LEU A 199 -11.53 -3.46 14.00
CA LEU A 199 -10.65 -4.59 13.80
C LEU A 199 -9.42 -4.21 12.95
N LEU A 200 -9.60 -3.45 11.86
CA LEU A 200 -8.48 -2.94 11.05
C LEU A 200 -7.48 -2.14 11.88
N SER A 201 -7.94 -1.36 12.86
CA SER A 201 -7.05 -0.56 13.71
C SER A 201 -6.18 -1.42 14.65
N LEU A 202 -6.60 -2.64 14.97
CA LEU A 202 -5.90 -3.54 15.88
C LEU A 202 -4.99 -4.55 15.18
N LEU A 203 -5.36 -4.98 13.97
CA LEU A 203 -4.62 -6.01 13.23
C LEU A 203 -3.12 -5.71 13.05
N PRO A 204 -2.67 -4.48 12.72
CA PRO A 204 -1.25 -4.20 12.56
C PRO A 204 -0.44 -4.43 13.83
N LEU A 205 -1.03 -4.14 15.01
CA LEU A 205 -0.37 -4.35 16.31
C LEU A 205 -0.16 -5.83 16.63
N VAL A 206 -1.05 -6.69 16.13
CA VAL A 206 -0.95 -8.14 16.33
C VAL A 206 0.03 -8.74 15.31
N PHE A 207 -0.12 -8.39 14.03
CA PHE A 207 0.64 -9.03 12.96
C PHE A 207 2.08 -8.50 12.82
N TYR A 208 2.38 -7.30 13.33
CA TYR A 208 3.75 -6.79 13.35
C TYR A 208 4.69 -7.66 14.25
N PRO A 209 4.39 -7.89 15.54
CA PRO A 209 5.20 -8.81 16.35
C PRO A 209 5.12 -10.27 15.86
N LEU A 210 3.96 -10.72 15.36
CA LEU A 210 3.83 -12.06 14.78
C LEU A 210 4.75 -12.27 13.58
N SER A 211 5.06 -11.23 12.81
CA SER A 211 5.99 -11.31 11.69
C SER A 211 7.41 -11.69 12.15
N TYR A 212 7.87 -11.18 13.29
CA TYR A 212 9.14 -11.59 13.90
C TYR A 212 9.09 -13.04 14.39
N PHE A 213 8.03 -13.37 15.13
CA PHE A 213 7.85 -14.71 15.71
C PHE A 213 7.81 -15.79 14.62
N PHE A 214 6.93 -15.66 13.64
CA PHE A 214 6.82 -16.65 12.58
C PHE A 214 8.06 -16.71 11.68
N ARG A 215 8.79 -15.58 11.50
CA ARG A 215 10.07 -15.61 10.77
C ARG A 215 11.08 -16.54 11.41
N VAL A 216 11.17 -16.54 12.73
CA VAL A 216 12.10 -17.38 13.49
C VAL A 216 11.63 -18.84 13.56
N VAL A 217 10.32 -19.06 13.71
CA VAL A 217 9.74 -20.42 13.81
C VAL A 217 9.78 -21.15 12.47
N LEU A 218 9.48 -20.45 11.36
CA LEU A 218 9.35 -21.09 10.05
C LEU A 218 10.67 -21.18 9.27
N PHE A 219 11.64 -20.32 9.59
CA PHE A 219 12.90 -20.27 8.85
C PHE A 219 14.08 -20.19 9.79
N PRO A 220 15.12 -21.03 9.61
CA PRO A 220 16.33 -20.98 10.44
C PRO A 220 16.96 -19.57 10.43
N PRO A 221 17.54 -19.13 11.57
CA PRO A 221 18.24 -17.85 11.64
C PRO A 221 19.36 -17.76 10.60
N GLY A 222 19.54 -16.58 10.01
CA GLY A 222 20.56 -16.32 8.99
C GLY A 222 20.27 -16.89 7.61
N THR A 223 19.24 -17.73 7.42
CA THR A 223 18.88 -18.25 6.11
C THR A 223 17.97 -17.28 5.35
N MET A 224 18.10 -17.27 4.01
CA MET A 224 17.20 -16.55 3.13
C MET A 224 16.24 -17.54 2.48
N PRO A 225 14.93 -17.46 2.79
CA PRO A 225 13.94 -18.34 2.17
C PRO A 225 13.85 -18.11 0.66
N GLY A 226 13.49 -19.16 -0.07
CA GLY A 226 13.19 -19.04 -1.50
C GLY A 226 11.98 -18.15 -1.77
N LEU A 227 11.80 -17.73 -3.03
CA LEU A 227 10.75 -16.79 -3.45
C LEU A 227 9.35 -17.23 -3.03
N VAL A 228 8.99 -18.49 -3.29
CA VAL A 228 7.64 -19.02 -2.98
C VAL A 228 7.39 -19.00 -1.46
N ALA A 229 8.36 -19.43 -0.66
CA ALA A 229 8.25 -19.44 0.79
C ALA A 229 8.12 -18.01 1.35
N SER A 230 8.88 -17.05 0.81
CA SER A 230 8.77 -15.63 1.16
C SER A 230 7.41 -15.07 0.78
N LEU A 231 6.89 -15.40 -0.41
CA LEU A 231 5.58 -14.93 -0.89
C LEU A 231 4.45 -15.47 0.00
N LEU A 232 4.48 -16.76 0.35
CA LEU A 232 3.48 -17.37 1.23
C LEU A 232 3.53 -16.80 2.65
N PHE A 233 4.72 -16.53 3.17
CA PHE A 233 4.90 -15.88 4.47
C PHE A 233 4.30 -14.47 4.46
N ILE A 234 4.64 -13.65 3.47
CA ILE A 234 4.11 -12.28 3.32
C ILE A 234 2.58 -12.33 3.17
N ALA A 235 2.07 -13.27 2.36
CA ALA A 235 0.64 -13.44 2.18
C ALA A 235 -0.06 -13.81 3.50
N GLY A 236 0.49 -14.74 4.28
CA GLY A 236 -0.09 -15.13 5.56
C GLY A 236 -0.16 -13.98 6.58
N ILE A 237 0.90 -13.17 6.67
CA ILE A 237 0.95 -12.01 7.58
C ILE A 237 0.01 -10.90 7.12
N LEU A 238 -0.04 -10.58 5.83
CA LEU A 238 -0.83 -9.46 5.31
C LEU A 238 -2.31 -9.82 5.08
N PHE A 239 -2.64 -11.12 4.93
CA PHE A 239 -3.99 -11.55 4.54
C PHE A 239 -5.10 -10.91 5.38
N PRO A 240 -5.08 -10.97 6.73
CA PRO A 240 -6.20 -10.48 7.52
C PRO A 240 -6.44 -8.98 7.35
N PHE A 241 -5.36 -8.19 7.30
CA PHE A 241 -5.45 -6.75 7.15
C PHE A 241 -5.89 -6.36 5.73
N CYS A 242 -5.21 -6.86 4.69
CA CYS A 242 -5.50 -6.52 3.31
C CYS A 242 -6.92 -6.98 2.88
N PHE A 243 -7.31 -8.18 3.28
CA PHE A 243 -8.65 -8.69 2.97
C PHE A 243 -9.75 -7.86 3.62
N LEU A 244 -9.57 -7.52 4.90
CA LEU A 244 -10.54 -6.70 5.63
C LEU A 244 -10.57 -5.26 5.12
N SER A 245 -9.43 -4.69 4.69
CA SER A 245 -9.38 -3.33 4.11
C SER A 245 -10.18 -3.25 2.81
N GLY A 246 -10.09 -4.28 1.95
CA GLY A 246 -10.92 -4.39 0.75
C GLY A 246 -12.41 -4.48 1.05
N ILE A 247 -12.79 -5.26 2.06
CA ILE A 247 -14.18 -5.31 2.55
C ILE A 247 -14.62 -3.94 3.06
N ALA A 248 -13.81 -3.28 3.88
CA ALA A 248 -14.14 -1.98 4.47
C ALA A 248 -14.38 -0.91 3.39
N PHE A 249 -13.54 -0.84 2.37
CA PHE A 249 -13.74 0.06 1.23
C PHE A 249 -15.09 -0.17 0.53
N THR A 250 -15.41 -1.43 0.25
CA THR A 250 -16.70 -1.79 -0.37
C THR A 250 -17.88 -1.43 0.53
N GLN A 251 -17.73 -1.60 1.84
CA GLN A 251 -18.77 -1.25 2.82
C GLN A 251 -19.02 0.26 2.88
N ILE A 252 -17.99 1.11 2.76
CA ILE A 252 -18.19 2.57 2.69
C ILE A 252 -19.11 2.91 1.49
N ILE A 253 -18.79 2.39 0.29
CA ILE A 253 -19.57 2.66 -0.92
C ILE A 253 -21.02 2.20 -0.77
N ARG A 254 -21.27 1.07 -0.13
CA ARG A 254 -22.62 0.52 0.06
C ARG A 254 -23.45 1.26 1.09
N ASN A 255 -22.81 1.86 2.10
CA ASN A 255 -23.47 2.64 3.12
C ASN A 255 -23.65 4.12 2.72
N LEU A 256 -23.42 4.47 1.45
CA LEU A 256 -23.71 5.81 0.93
C LEU A 256 -25.20 6.11 1.08
N PRO A 257 -25.56 7.30 1.64
CA PRO A 257 -26.95 7.72 1.71
C PRO A 257 -27.59 7.85 0.34
N GLU A 258 -28.86 7.52 0.21
CA GLU A 258 -29.59 7.66 -1.07
C GLU A 258 -29.66 9.08 -1.59
N GLN A 259 -29.67 10.05 -0.66
CA GLN A 259 -29.70 11.48 -0.96
C GLN A 259 -28.29 12.11 -0.92
N SER A 260 -27.25 11.29 -0.72
CA SER A 260 -25.87 11.78 -0.70
C SER A 260 -25.48 12.36 -2.06
N ARG A 261 -24.78 13.48 -2.00
CA ARG A 261 -24.09 14.04 -3.17
C ARG A 261 -22.77 13.34 -3.47
N ILE A 262 -22.31 12.46 -2.54
CA ILE A 262 -21.05 11.73 -2.67
C ILE A 262 -21.26 10.51 -3.57
N GLN A 263 -20.43 10.43 -4.62
CA GLN A 263 -20.34 9.29 -5.53
C GLN A 263 -19.17 8.35 -5.12
N ALA A 264 -19.17 7.13 -5.63
CA ALA A 264 -18.09 6.18 -5.42
C ALA A 264 -16.70 6.73 -5.82
N SER A 265 -16.65 7.58 -6.84
CA SER A 265 -15.43 8.29 -7.27
C SER A 265 -14.88 9.23 -6.21
N GLN A 266 -15.74 9.90 -5.46
CA GLN A 266 -15.34 10.78 -4.38
C GLN A 266 -14.88 9.99 -3.13
N VAL A 267 -15.48 8.83 -2.84
CA VAL A 267 -14.99 7.90 -1.83
C VAL A 267 -13.54 7.50 -2.14
N TYR A 268 -13.27 7.10 -3.39
CA TYR A 268 -11.92 6.78 -3.85
C TYR A 268 -10.98 7.99 -3.76
N ALA A 269 -11.44 9.18 -4.11
CA ALA A 269 -10.62 10.39 -4.02
C ALA A 269 -10.23 10.74 -2.57
N TRP A 270 -11.15 10.62 -1.61
CA TRP A 270 -10.85 10.84 -0.20
C TRP A 270 -9.93 9.76 0.37
N GLU A 271 -10.10 8.52 -0.05
CA GLU A 271 -9.20 7.42 0.30
C GLU A 271 -7.77 7.69 -0.23
N THR A 272 -7.65 8.07 -1.52
CA THR A 272 -6.37 8.42 -2.14
C THR A 272 -5.71 9.63 -1.45
N LEU A 273 -6.49 10.64 -1.05
CA LEU A 273 -5.99 11.80 -0.30
C LEU A 273 -5.44 11.38 1.07
N GLY A 274 -6.15 10.47 1.76
CA GLY A 274 -5.67 9.88 3.01
C GLY A 274 -4.36 9.12 2.83
N ALA A 275 -4.27 8.29 1.79
CA ALA A 275 -3.05 7.57 1.43
C ALA A 275 -1.88 8.52 1.11
N LEU A 276 -2.12 9.54 0.28
CA LEU A 276 -1.10 10.56 -0.04
C LEU A 276 -0.59 11.25 1.24
N THR A 277 -1.51 11.64 2.13
CA THR A 277 -1.17 12.28 3.41
C THR A 277 -0.31 11.34 4.27
N ALA A 278 -0.68 10.06 4.37
CA ALA A 278 0.10 9.06 5.10
C ALA A 278 1.51 8.90 4.52
N GLY A 279 1.63 8.82 3.20
CA GLY A 279 2.92 8.69 2.51
C GLY A 279 3.83 9.89 2.76
N LEU A 280 3.33 11.10 2.64
CA LEU A 280 4.08 12.32 2.90
C LEU A 280 4.50 12.41 4.37
N LEU A 281 3.55 12.25 5.30
CA LEU A 281 3.85 12.30 6.73
C LEU A 281 4.82 11.20 7.15
N TYR A 282 4.65 9.98 6.69
CA TYR A 282 5.54 8.87 6.99
C TYR A 282 6.96 9.16 6.50
N THR A 283 7.12 9.58 5.25
CA THR A 283 8.43 9.76 4.62
C THR A 283 9.19 10.93 5.22
N PHE A 284 8.53 12.07 5.44
CA PHE A 284 9.23 13.30 5.84
C PHE A 284 9.20 13.57 7.34
N LEU A 285 8.28 12.98 8.09
CA LEU A 285 8.11 13.31 9.50
C LEU A 285 8.17 12.06 10.40
N LEU A 286 7.21 11.11 10.24
CA LEU A 286 7.00 10.07 11.23
C LEU A 286 8.20 9.14 11.36
N SER A 287 8.77 8.70 10.23
CA SER A 287 9.92 7.79 10.21
C SER A 287 11.21 8.37 10.78
N HIS A 288 11.28 9.70 10.96
CA HIS A 288 12.46 10.36 11.53
C HIS A 288 12.37 10.53 13.04
N PHE A 289 11.18 10.74 13.57
CA PHE A 289 11.00 11.17 14.95
C PHE A 289 10.28 10.16 15.84
N LEU A 290 9.57 9.19 15.25
CA LEU A 290 8.70 8.27 15.98
C LEU A 290 9.10 6.82 15.76
N ASN A 291 8.92 5.99 16.80
CA ASN A 291 9.11 4.55 16.68
C ASN A 291 7.97 3.88 15.89
N THR A 292 8.25 2.74 15.28
CA THR A 292 7.33 2.03 14.39
C THR A 292 6.03 1.61 15.09
N LEU A 293 6.09 1.20 16.36
CA LEU A 293 4.91 0.76 17.10
C LEU A 293 3.95 1.92 17.38
N PHE A 294 4.46 3.11 17.72
CA PHE A 294 3.63 4.31 17.85
C PHE A 294 3.00 4.68 16.51
N ILE A 295 3.78 4.65 15.44
CA ILE A 295 3.30 4.92 14.08
C ILE A 295 2.13 3.99 13.71
N LEU A 296 2.19 2.71 14.07
CA LEU A 296 1.11 1.74 13.80
C LEU A 296 -0.15 1.97 14.64
N THR A 297 -0.02 2.48 15.88
CA THR A 297 -1.16 2.67 16.79
C THR A 297 -1.92 3.95 16.51
N PHE A 298 -1.23 5.01 16.12
CA PHE A 298 -1.81 6.36 16.01
C PHE A 298 -3.04 6.46 15.09
N PRO A 299 -3.05 5.91 13.85
CA PRO A 299 -4.25 5.94 13.01
C PRO A 299 -5.42 5.16 13.61
N GLY A 300 -5.11 4.07 14.32
CA GLY A 300 -6.10 3.26 15.01
C GLY A 300 -6.84 4.04 16.10
N VAL A 301 -6.15 4.92 16.82
CA VAL A 301 -6.75 5.82 17.81
C VAL A 301 -7.79 6.73 17.15
N LEU A 302 -7.44 7.34 16.00
CA LEU A 302 -8.37 8.21 15.26
C LEU A 302 -9.59 7.44 14.73
N ILE A 303 -9.37 6.22 14.26
CA ILE A 303 -10.43 5.34 13.76
C ILE A 303 -11.38 4.94 14.89
N LEU A 304 -10.88 4.51 16.04
CA LEU A 304 -11.73 4.14 17.18
C LEU A 304 -12.50 5.33 17.74
N TRP A 305 -11.90 6.52 17.74
CA TRP A 305 -12.59 7.75 18.06
C TRP A 305 -13.77 8.01 17.11
N LEU A 306 -13.56 7.88 15.78
CA LEU A 306 -14.62 8.03 14.80
C LEU A 306 -15.70 6.95 14.97
N CYS A 307 -15.31 5.68 15.18
CA CYS A 307 -16.24 4.60 15.47
C CYS A 307 -17.09 4.88 16.74
N ALA A 308 -16.48 5.45 17.79
CA ALA A 308 -17.19 5.82 19.01
C ALA A 308 -18.21 6.95 18.81
N ARG A 309 -17.97 7.83 17.82
CA ARG A 309 -18.90 8.92 17.46
C ARG A 309 -20.08 8.47 16.61
N THR A 310 -19.86 7.45 15.77
CA THR A 310 -20.82 6.98 14.76
C THR A 310 -21.53 5.68 15.16
N ALA A 311 -21.15 5.09 16.30
CA ALA A 311 -21.70 3.83 16.77
C ALA A 311 -23.12 3.96 17.30
N SER A 312 -23.89 2.87 17.18
CA SER A 312 -25.16 2.72 17.87
C SER A 312 -24.98 2.78 19.41
N PRO A 313 -26.01 3.17 20.16
CA PRO A 313 -25.95 3.26 21.63
C PRO A 313 -25.44 1.99 22.33
N GLU A 314 -25.76 0.82 21.77
CA GLU A 314 -25.34 -0.48 22.31
C GLU A 314 -23.81 -0.71 22.19
N LYS A 315 -23.16 -0.19 21.14
CA LYS A 315 -21.73 -0.39 20.86
C LYS A 315 -20.84 0.76 21.30
N ILE A 316 -21.40 1.91 21.61
CA ILE A 316 -20.64 3.13 21.93
C ILE A 316 -19.69 2.91 23.13
N ARG A 317 -20.12 2.13 24.14
CA ARG A 317 -19.28 1.80 25.30
C ARG A 317 -18.03 1.01 24.87
N ILE A 318 -18.21 0.01 24.00
CA ILE A 318 -17.11 -0.84 23.50
C ILE A 318 -16.06 0.02 22.76
N TYR A 319 -16.52 0.88 21.85
CA TYR A 319 -15.60 1.72 21.07
C TYR A 319 -14.93 2.81 21.92
N ARG A 320 -15.62 3.41 22.88
CA ARG A 320 -15.02 4.36 23.84
C ARG A 320 -13.97 3.69 24.73
N THR A 321 -14.25 2.50 25.23
CA THR A 321 -13.27 1.72 25.99
C THR A 321 -12.08 1.33 25.10
N GLY A 322 -12.31 0.83 23.89
CA GLY A 322 -11.27 0.51 22.94
C GLY A 322 -10.42 1.73 22.56
N PHE A 323 -11.03 2.88 22.33
CA PHE A 323 -10.33 4.15 22.12
C PHE A 323 -9.42 4.51 23.30
N GLY A 324 -9.93 4.47 24.52
CA GLY A 324 -9.14 4.78 25.72
C GLY A 324 -7.97 3.81 25.90
N LEU A 325 -8.21 2.51 25.72
CA LEU A 325 -7.15 1.49 25.80
C LEU A 325 -6.09 1.66 24.71
N LEU A 326 -6.49 1.90 23.45
CA LEU A 326 -5.55 2.08 22.36
C LEU A 326 -4.77 3.39 22.49
N LEU A 327 -5.42 4.46 22.98
CA LEU A 327 -4.75 5.71 23.28
C LEU A 327 -3.69 5.53 24.38
N ALA A 328 -4.03 4.87 25.49
CA ALA A 328 -3.09 4.56 26.55
C ALA A 328 -1.92 3.70 26.04
N THR A 329 -2.22 2.65 25.26
CA THR A 329 -1.20 1.81 24.62
C THR A 329 -0.30 2.63 23.69
N SER A 330 -0.88 3.52 22.87
CA SER A 330 -0.13 4.40 21.96
C SER A 330 0.83 5.31 22.74
N LEU A 331 0.38 5.93 23.83
CA LEU A 331 1.23 6.77 24.70
C LEU A 331 2.37 5.96 25.35
N ILE A 332 2.08 4.75 25.83
CA ILE A 332 3.10 3.85 26.37
C ILE A 332 4.12 3.48 25.29
N LEU A 333 3.65 3.16 24.09
CA LEU A 333 4.54 2.82 22.98
C LEU A 333 5.30 4.05 22.43
N ALA A 334 4.82 5.26 22.60
CA ALA A 334 5.59 6.46 22.30
C ALA A 334 6.88 6.53 23.13
N ILE A 335 6.82 6.08 24.38
CA ILE A 335 7.95 6.11 25.32
C ILE A 335 8.80 4.84 25.24
N TYR A 336 8.16 3.68 25.24
CA TYR A 336 8.85 2.39 25.37
C TYR A 336 8.92 1.59 24.04
N GLY A 337 8.38 2.12 22.93
CA GLY A 337 8.27 1.38 21.67
C GLY A 337 9.61 0.93 21.13
N LEU A 338 10.66 1.76 21.20
CA LEU A 338 12.01 1.39 20.75
C LEU A 338 12.56 0.19 21.55
N LYS A 339 12.37 0.19 22.88
CA LYS A 339 12.77 -0.95 23.72
C LYS A 339 11.98 -2.20 23.38
N THR A 340 10.69 -2.08 23.13
CA THR A 340 9.82 -3.19 22.73
C THR A 340 10.23 -3.74 21.36
N GLU A 341 10.55 -2.89 20.38
CA GLU A 341 11.07 -3.30 19.07
C GLU A 341 12.41 -4.01 19.17
N THR A 342 13.30 -3.54 20.06
CA THR A 342 14.59 -4.20 20.34
C THR A 342 14.37 -5.61 20.88
N LEU A 343 13.42 -5.79 21.83
CA LEU A 343 13.08 -7.11 22.38
C LEU A 343 12.51 -8.06 21.31
N MET A 344 11.66 -7.56 20.41
CA MET A 344 11.16 -8.38 19.28
C MET A 344 12.30 -8.74 18.31
N ALA A 345 13.18 -7.78 18.00
CA ALA A 345 14.32 -8.02 17.13
C ALA A 345 15.29 -9.06 17.72
N GLN A 346 15.39 -9.16 19.05
CA GLN A 346 16.22 -10.14 19.73
C GLN A 346 15.85 -11.59 19.34
N TRP A 347 14.59 -11.87 19.00
CA TRP A 347 14.17 -13.19 18.53
C TRP A 347 14.88 -13.63 17.25
N GLN A 348 15.28 -12.68 16.39
CA GLN A 348 15.99 -12.97 15.14
C GLN A 348 17.48 -13.30 15.33
N TYR A 349 18.03 -12.94 16.49
CA TYR A 349 19.46 -13.08 16.80
C TYR A 349 19.67 -13.94 18.06
N PRO A 350 19.31 -15.23 18.03
CA PRO A 350 19.46 -16.12 19.18
C PRO A 350 20.94 -16.24 19.58
N GLY A 351 21.23 -16.13 20.87
CA GLY A 351 22.60 -16.21 21.40
C GLY A 351 23.48 -14.96 21.16
N GLN A 352 22.93 -13.90 20.55
CA GLN A 352 23.63 -12.62 20.40
C GLN A 352 22.95 -11.55 21.26
N ASN A 353 23.73 -10.68 21.89
CA ASN A 353 23.20 -9.54 22.62
C ASN A 353 23.10 -8.33 21.70
N ILE A 354 21.93 -7.71 21.61
CA ILE A 354 21.75 -6.45 20.87
C ILE A 354 22.27 -5.30 21.74
N LEU A 355 23.38 -4.70 21.33
CA LEU A 355 23.98 -3.55 22.00
C LEU A 355 23.37 -2.23 21.54
N LEU A 356 23.00 -2.13 20.26
CA LEU A 356 22.38 -0.96 19.66
C LEU A 356 21.32 -1.39 18.65
N PHE A 357 20.14 -0.79 18.76
CA PHE A 357 19.06 -0.92 17.80
C PHE A 357 18.68 0.50 17.34
N HIS A 358 18.81 0.76 16.06
CA HIS A 358 18.50 2.06 15.52
C HIS A 358 17.75 1.94 14.18
N GLU A 359 16.59 2.58 14.10
CA GLU A 359 15.84 2.72 12.87
C GLU A 359 16.06 4.11 12.27
N THR A 360 16.33 4.14 10.98
CA THR A 360 16.44 5.36 10.19
C THR A 360 15.46 5.32 9.03
N PRO A 361 15.13 6.44 8.38
CA PRO A 361 14.30 6.42 7.16
C PRO A 361 14.82 5.49 6.06
N TYR A 362 16.13 5.24 6.04
CA TYR A 362 16.82 4.46 5.01
C TYR A 362 16.96 2.97 5.36
N GLY A 363 16.74 2.59 6.61
CA GLY A 363 16.85 1.20 7.04
C GLY A 363 17.11 1.03 8.53
N ARG A 364 17.21 -0.22 8.95
CA ARG A 364 17.49 -0.63 10.33
C ARG A 364 18.95 -1.01 10.49
N PHE A 365 19.58 -0.49 11.54
CA PHE A 365 20.93 -0.85 11.96
C PHE A 365 20.88 -1.51 13.33
N ILE A 366 21.54 -2.66 13.45
CA ILE A 366 21.65 -3.41 14.70
C ILE A 366 23.12 -3.71 14.93
N LEU A 367 23.61 -3.40 16.13
CA LEU A 367 24.90 -3.84 16.62
C LEU A 367 24.67 -4.99 17.59
N THR A 368 25.23 -6.16 17.26
CA THR A 368 25.16 -7.36 18.13
C THR A 368 26.53 -7.72 18.63
N GLU A 369 26.56 -8.42 19.79
CA GLU A 369 27.77 -9.00 20.38
C GLU A 369 27.53 -10.47 20.74
N GLN A 370 28.48 -11.32 20.38
CA GLN A 370 28.49 -12.73 20.74
C GLN A 370 29.94 -13.18 21.01
N ALA A 371 30.23 -13.69 22.19
CA ALA A 371 31.57 -14.17 22.59
C ALA A 371 32.71 -13.15 22.30
N GLY A 372 32.44 -11.85 22.52
CA GLY A 372 33.41 -10.78 22.27
C GLY A 372 33.51 -10.32 20.81
N GLN A 373 32.82 -10.99 19.88
CA GLN A 373 32.72 -10.57 18.48
C GLN A 373 31.58 -9.60 18.31
N LYS A 374 31.83 -8.43 17.70
CA LYS A 374 30.81 -7.45 17.38
C LYS A 374 30.45 -7.51 15.89
N SER A 375 29.13 -7.54 15.59
CA SER A 375 28.62 -7.59 14.24
C SER A 375 27.69 -6.42 13.99
N ILE A 376 27.89 -5.69 12.87
CA ILE A 376 26.99 -4.65 12.39
C ILE A 376 26.09 -5.25 11.33
N ILE A 377 24.78 -5.18 11.58
CA ILE A 377 23.75 -5.71 10.72
C ILE A 377 22.94 -4.54 10.17
N SER A 378 22.81 -4.46 8.85
CA SER A 378 22.00 -3.45 8.17
C SER A 378 20.93 -4.14 7.33
N ASN A 379 19.66 -3.84 7.59
CA ASN A 379 18.50 -4.44 6.92
C ASN A 379 18.57 -5.99 6.90
N GLY A 380 18.87 -6.60 8.06
CA GLY A 380 19.01 -8.05 8.21
C GLY A 380 20.31 -8.66 7.66
N LYS A 381 21.17 -7.88 6.99
CA LYS A 381 22.41 -8.32 6.35
C LYS A 381 23.62 -7.94 7.19
N VAL A 382 24.44 -8.91 7.55
CA VAL A 382 25.72 -8.64 8.24
C VAL A 382 26.63 -7.86 7.30
N ARG A 383 27.13 -6.70 7.77
CA ARG A 383 28.00 -5.81 6.98
C ARG A 383 29.45 -5.87 7.43
N ILE A 384 29.68 -5.94 8.73
CA ILE A 384 31.01 -5.94 9.34
C ILE A 384 31.01 -6.93 10.49
N ASN A 385 31.98 -7.83 10.49
CA ASN A 385 32.33 -8.69 11.63
C ASN A 385 33.74 -8.31 12.08
N ASN A 386 33.87 -7.64 13.21
CA ASN A 386 35.17 -7.39 13.83
C ASN A 386 35.44 -8.44 14.87
N VAL A 387 36.44 -9.26 14.62
CA VAL A 387 37.05 -10.09 15.65
C VAL A 387 38.09 -9.21 16.37
N PHE A 388 37.75 -8.71 17.54
CA PHE A 388 38.78 -8.11 18.38
C PHE A 388 39.66 -9.25 18.87
N LYS A 389 40.83 -9.46 18.25
CA LYS A 389 41.90 -10.22 18.89
C LYS A 389 42.28 -9.45 20.15
N LYS A 390 42.07 -10.07 21.32
CA LYS A 390 42.72 -9.68 22.57
C LYS A 390 44.21 -9.92 22.47
#